data_bb4984770db64380772eaf5869b38ea6
#
_entry.id   bb4984770db64380772eaf5869b38ea6
#
_cell.length_a   1.000
_cell.length_b   1.000
_cell.length_c   1.000
_cell.angle_alpha   90.00
_cell.angle_beta   90.00
_cell.angle_gamma   90.00
#
_symmetry.space_group_name_H-M   'P 1'
#
loop_
_entity.id
_entity.type
_entity.pdbx_description
1 polymer ?
#
loop_
_entity_poly.entity_id
_entity_poly.type
_entity_poly.pdbx_seq_one_letter_code
_entity_poly.pdbx_strand_id
1 'polypeptide(L)'
;QIAKSTTYTYDLNARDAYEVFPFTEGSGTYSIKIFENVSGNQYAQVMSQDISVSLADEFAPFLTPNQYVNFSNGSAAVNKGAELAASAADAIGVVTNVYNYVINNITYDTAKAASVQSGYLPNVDQVLAQKTGICFDYAALMTAMLRSQDIPTKLVIGYSGGLYHAWVNVYIDNIGWIDNFIYFDGHNWSLMDPTFASSGGQSESIKQYIGNGSNYQAKYTY
;
A
#
# COMPACT_ATOMS: atom_id res chain seq x y z
N GLN A 1 16.00 5.37 -9.33
CA GLN A 1 14.87 6.32 -9.44
C GLN A 1 14.09 6.04 -10.73
N ILE A 2 12.79 6.14 -10.64
CA ILE A 2 11.86 6.10 -11.76
C ILE A 2 11.02 7.36 -11.68
N ALA A 3 10.98 8.14 -12.74
CA ALA A 3 10.29 9.42 -12.77
C ALA A 3 9.45 9.61 -14.03
N LYS A 4 8.21 10.08 -13.86
CA LYS A 4 7.34 10.68 -14.88
C LYS A 4 6.91 12.05 -14.37
N SER A 5 5.81 12.20 -13.67
CA SER A 5 5.46 13.44 -12.94
C SER A 5 6.06 13.44 -11.53
N THR A 6 6.06 12.30 -10.87
CA THR A 6 6.65 12.09 -9.55
C THR A 6 7.94 11.28 -9.67
N THR A 7 8.95 11.62 -8.86
CA THR A 7 10.18 10.82 -8.78
C THR A 7 10.06 9.79 -7.66
N TYR A 8 10.01 8.52 -8.04
CA TYR A 8 10.04 7.39 -7.13
C TYR A 8 11.48 6.93 -6.91
N THR A 9 11.89 6.77 -5.68
CA THR A 9 13.23 6.30 -5.32
C THR A 9 13.10 4.95 -4.60
N TYR A 10 13.84 3.96 -5.11
CA TYR A 10 13.88 2.60 -4.59
C TYR A 10 15.31 2.23 -4.26
N ASP A 11 15.49 1.40 -3.24
CA ASP A 11 16.75 0.72 -2.99
C ASP A 11 16.77 -0.60 -3.75
N LEU A 12 17.90 -0.93 -4.38
CA LEU A 12 18.11 -2.24 -4.99
C LEU A 12 18.66 -3.18 -3.90
N ASN A 13 17.81 -4.08 -3.42
CA ASN A 13 18.12 -4.95 -2.29
C ASN A 13 18.46 -6.38 -2.69
N ALA A 14 17.94 -6.86 -3.82
CA ALA A 14 18.20 -8.20 -4.29
C ALA A 14 19.56 -8.28 -4.99
N ARG A 15 20.34 -9.33 -4.67
CA ARG A 15 21.52 -9.74 -5.43
C ARG A 15 21.16 -10.94 -6.27
N ASP A 16 21.53 -10.91 -7.56
CA ASP A 16 21.31 -12.02 -8.50
C ASP A 16 19.84 -12.43 -8.63
N ALA A 17 18.89 -11.50 -8.37
CA ALA A 17 17.46 -11.71 -8.53
C ALA A 17 16.80 -10.46 -9.12
N TYR A 18 15.63 -10.64 -9.72
CA TYR A 18 14.82 -9.54 -10.25
C TYR A 18 14.00 -8.90 -9.13
N GLU A 19 13.90 -7.58 -9.14
CA GLU A 19 12.96 -6.81 -8.33
C GLU A 19 11.94 -6.13 -9.27
N VAL A 20 10.72 -5.96 -8.78
CA VAL A 20 9.63 -5.34 -9.54
C VAL A 20 9.41 -3.91 -9.05
N PHE A 21 9.44 -2.97 -9.98
CA PHE A 21 9.17 -1.56 -9.74
C PHE A 21 8.03 -1.12 -10.65
N PRO A 22 6.85 -0.76 -10.10
CA PRO A 22 5.66 -0.51 -10.91
C PRO A 22 5.70 0.86 -11.58
N PHE A 23 5.08 0.96 -12.76
CA PHE A 23 4.79 2.22 -13.46
C PHE A 23 3.38 2.69 -13.09
N THR A 24 3.24 3.36 -11.97
CA THR A 24 1.95 3.69 -11.36
C THR A 24 1.31 4.97 -11.89
N GLU A 25 2.00 5.73 -12.75
CA GLU A 25 1.49 6.97 -13.35
C GLU A 25 0.94 6.76 -14.78
N GLY A 26 0.61 5.53 -15.14
CA GLY A 26 0.01 5.19 -16.44
C GLY A 26 1.00 5.20 -17.60
N SER A 27 0.48 5.12 -18.82
CA SER A 27 1.30 5.15 -20.04
C SER A 27 2.02 6.50 -20.23
N GLY A 28 3.17 6.48 -20.89
CA GLY A 28 3.96 7.67 -21.17
C GLY A 28 5.46 7.42 -21.10
N THR A 29 6.24 8.49 -21.15
CA THR A 29 7.70 8.40 -21.04
C THR A 29 8.14 8.50 -19.59
N TYR A 30 8.94 7.52 -19.17
CA TYR A 30 9.56 7.45 -17.84
C TYR A 30 11.07 7.59 -17.97
N SER A 31 11.68 8.37 -17.08
CA SER A 31 13.13 8.44 -16.91
C SER A 31 13.58 7.48 -15.81
N ILE A 32 14.42 6.51 -16.14
CA ILE A 32 15.00 5.56 -15.20
C ILE A 32 16.44 5.95 -14.95
N LYS A 33 16.80 6.13 -13.66
CA LYS A 33 18.17 6.46 -13.25
C LYS A 33 18.63 5.49 -12.18
N ILE A 34 19.86 5.00 -12.34
CA ILE A 34 20.53 4.17 -11.35
C ILE A 34 21.67 4.97 -10.74
N PHE A 35 21.80 4.91 -9.43
CA PHE A 35 22.82 5.57 -8.65
C PHE A 35 23.57 4.54 -7.81
N GLU A 36 24.89 4.70 -7.73
CA GLU A 36 25.75 3.95 -6.84
C GLU A 36 26.08 4.80 -5.62
N ASN A 37 26.01 4.21 -4.44
CA ASN A 37 26.47 4.87 -3.23
C ASN A 37 28.00 4.95 -3.21
N VAL A 38 28.53 6.15 -3.13
CA VAL A 38 29.98 6.39 -3.09
C VAL A 38 30.50 6.46 -1.66
N SER A 39 29.81 7.21 -0.80
CA SER A 39 30.17 7.37 0.62
C SER A 39 29.01 8.03 1.39
N GLY A 40 28.60 7.45 2.51
CA GLY A 40 27.51 8.01 3.32
C GLY A 40 26.24 8.28 2.51
N ASN A 41 25.83 9.54 2.40
CA ASN A 41 24.66 9.96 1.62
C ASN A 41 25.04 10.51 0.22
N GLN A 42 26.23 10.23 -0.27
CA GLN A 42 26.70 10.66 -1.58
C GLN A 42 26.50 9.55 -2.60
N TYR A 43 25.87 9.88 -3.72
CA TYR A 43 25.56 8.95 -4.79
C TYR A 43 26.05 9.49 -6.14
N ALA A 44 26.63 8.61 -6.94
CA ALA A 44 27.00 8.89 -8.32
C ALA A 44 25.98 8.25 -9.27
N GLN A 45 25.53 9.01 -10.29
CA GLN A 45 24.67 8.45 -11.32
C GLN A 45 25.48 7.57 -12.26
N VAL A 46 25.13 6.30 -12.36
CA VAL A 46 25.79 5.32 -13.23
C VAL A 46 25.02 5.02 -14.50
N MET A 47 23.68 5.26 -14.51
CA MET A 47 22.85 5.06 -15.67
C MET A 47 21.71 6.08 -15.70
N SER A 48 21.31 6.50 -16.91
CA SER A 48 20.08 7.21 -17.17
C SER A 48 19.49 6.73 -18.50
N GLN A 49 18.23 6.36 -18.51
CA GLN A 49 17.53 5.86 -19.69
C GLN A 49 16.08 6.34 -19.67
N ASP A 50 15.63 6.95 -20.74
CA ASP A 50 14.22 7.23 -20.96
C ASP A 50 13.58 6.06 -21.71
N ILE A 51 12.41 5.64 -21.25
CA ILE A 51 11.63 4.58 -21.89
C ILE A 51 10.19 5.04 -22.13
N SER A 52 9.64 4.66 -23.28
CA SER A 52 8.20 4.81 -23.55
C SER A 52 7.46 3.57 -23.08
N VAL A 53 6.52 3.77 -22.18
CA VAL A 53 5.67 2.73 -21.62
C VAL A 53 4.27 2.87 -22.19
N SER A 54 3.72 1.78 -22.69
CA SER A 54 2.31 1.65 -23.06
C SER A 54 1.74 0.49 -22.23
N LEU A 55 0.96 0.81 -21.21
CA LEU A 55 0.32 -0.20 -20.37
C LEU A 55 -0.80 -0.86 -21.17
N ALA A 56 -0.78 -2.19 -21.24
CA ALA A 56 -1.88 -2.96 -21.81
C ALA A 56 -3.09 -3.00 -20.87
N ASP A 57 -2.83 -2.90 -19.57
CA ASP A 57 -3.82 -2.82 -18.51
C ASP A 57 -3.37 -1.78 -17.49
N GLU A 58 -4.17 -0.75 -17.28
CA GLU A 58 -3.89 0.32 -16.31
C GLU A 58 -3.97 -0.14 -14.85
N PHE A 59 -4.63 -1.25 -14.58
CA PHE A 59 -4.73 -1.83 -13.25
C PHE A 59 -3.55 -2.77 -12.90
N ALA A 60 -2.81 -3.27 -13.88
CA ALA A 60 -1.71 -4.21 -13.66
C ALA A 60 -0.71 -3.77 -12.57
N PRO A 61 -0.29 -2.49 -12.47
CA PRO A 61 0.58 -2.03 -11.39
C PRO A 61 -0.05 -2.17 -9.99
N PHE A 62 -1.37 -2.22 -9.92
CA PHE A 62 -2.16 -2.27 -8.69
C PHE A 62 -2.77 -3.65 -8.40
N LEU A 63 -2.42 -4.65 -9.19
CA LEU A 63 -2.79 -6.06 -9.03
C LEU A 63 -1.59 -6.96 -8.75
N THR A 64 -0.39 -6.51 -9.10
CA THR A 64 0.83 -7.32 -9.03
C THR A 64 1.66 -6.98 -7.78
N PRO A 65 2.48 -7.92 -7.28
CA PRO A 65 3.43 -7.63 -6.21
C PRO A 65 4.52 -6.65 -6.68
N ASN A 66 5.06 -5.92 -5.73
CA ASN A 66 6.21 -5.04 -5.92
C ASN A 66 7.07 -5.01 -4.65
N GLN A 67 8.11 -4.18 -4.61
CA GLN A 67 9.04 -4.10 -3.48
C GLN A 67 8.34 -3.79 -2.14
N TYR A 68 7.30 -2.95 -2.15
CA TYR A 68 6.58 -2.52 -0.95
C TYR A 68 5.38 -3.41 -0.59
N VAL A 69 4.88 -4.13 -1.56
CA VAL A 69 3.77 -5.08 -1.41
C VAL A 69 4.22 -6.41 -1.97
N ASN A 70 5.11 -7.07 -1.23
CA ASN A 70 5.72 -8.31 -1.70
C ASN A 70 4.91 -9.52 -1.24
N PHE A 71 4.34 -10.25 -2.20
CA PHE A 71 3.59 -11.49 -1.97
C PHE A 71 3.74 -12.44 -3.16
N SER A 72 3.45 -13.70 -2.94
CA SER A 72 3.41 -14.77 -3.95
C SER A 72 2.24 -15.69 -3.66
N ASN A 73 1.94 -16.60 -4.58
CA ASN A 73 0.86 -17.59 -4.38
C ASN A 73 1.05 -18.46 -3.13
N GLY A 74 2.26 -18.55 -2.59
CA GLY A 74 2.56 -19.30 -1.36
C GLY A 74 2.48 -18.46 -0.07
N SER A 75 2.26 -17.16 -0.18
CA SER A 75 2.21 -16.26 0.97
C SER A 75 1.02 -16.54 1.89
N ALA A 76 1.25 -16.49 3.19
CA ALA A 76 0.19 -16.64 4.19
C ALA A 76 -0.85 -15.52 4.08
N ALA A 77 -0.44 -14.31 3.71
CA ALA A 77 -1.32 -13.18 3.44
C ALA A 77 -2.28 -13.48 2.28
N VAL A 78 -1.82 -14.13 1.20
CA VAL A 78 -2.66 -14.54 0.06
C VAL A 78 -3.70 -15.58 0.50
N ASN A 79 -3.27 -16.61 1.24
CA ASN A 79 -4.19 -17.62 1.75
C ASN A 79 -5.25 -17.02 2.68
N LYS A 80 -4.87 -16.05 3.54
CA LYS A 80 -5.81 -15.34 4.41
C LYS A 80 -6.76 -14.46 3.58
N GLY A 81 -6.28 -13.77 2.55
CA GLY A 81 -7.12 -13.02 1.62
C GLY A 81 -8.19 -13.90 0.98
N ALA A 82 -7.81 -15.09 0.47
CA ALA A 82 -8.73 -16.05 -0.10
C ALA A 82 -9.77 -16.58 0.90
N GLU A 83 -9.34 -16.89 2.14
CA GLU A 83 -10.25 -17.28 3.22
C GLU A 83 -11.32 -16.20 3.50
N LEU A 84 -10.90 -14.94 3.58
CA LEU A 84 -11.79 -13.81 3.84
C LEU A 84 -12.73 -13.51 2.65
N ALA A 85 -12.25 -13.73 1.42
CA ALA A 85 -13.05 -13.56 0.22
C ALA A 85 -14.12 -14.66 0.06
N ALA A 86 -13.87 -15.87 0.54
CA ALA A 86 -14.76 -17.01 0.35
C ALA A 86 -16.19 -16.81 0.93
N SER A 87 -16.32 -15.93 1.92
CA SER A 87 -17.62 -15.61 2.55
C SER A 87 -18.24 -14.31 2.02
N ALA A 88 -17.58 -13.61 1.10
CA ALA A 88 -18.04 -12.35 0.54
C ALA A 88 -18.93 -12.59 -0.70
N ALA A 89 -19.96 -11.76 -0.87
CA ALA A 89 -20.84 -11.82 -2.02
C ALA A 89 -20.30 -11.06 -3.24
N ASP A 90 -19.45 -10.07 -3.00
CA ASP A 90 -18.89 -9.17 -3.99
C ASP A 90 -17.54 -8.55 -3.52
N ALA A 91 -16.94 -7.72 -4.35
CA ALA A 91 -15.67 -7.06 -4.04
C ALA A 91 -15.78 -6.15 -2.79
N ILE A 92 -16.91 -5.51 -2.56
CA ILE A 92 -17.14 -4.67 -1.37
C ILE A 92 -17.12 -5.54 -0.11
N GLY A 93 -17.74 -6.71 -0.17
CA GLY A 93 -17.72 -7.70 0.91
C GLY A 93 -16.30 -8.18 1.20
N VAL A 94 -15.49 -8.45 0.17
CA VAL A 94 -14.06 -8.83 0.34
C VAL A 94 -13.29 -7.71 1.04
N VAL A 95 -13.40 -6.48 0.56
CA VAL A 95 -12.74 -5.30 1.15
C VAL A 95 -13.14 -5.14 2.61
N THR A 96 -14.44 -5.27 2.92
CA THR A 96 -14.96 -5.18 4.30
C THR A 96 -14.40 -6.28 5.20
N ASN A 97 -14.35 -7.52 4.73
CA ASN A 97 -13.83 -8.65 5.49
C ASN A 97 -12.33 -8.49 5.77
N VAL A 98 -11.54 -8.09 4.76
CA VAL A 98 -10.10 -7.83 4.91
C VAL A 98 -9.87 -6.68 5.89
N TYR A 99 -10.60 -5.58 5.74
CA TYR A 99 -10.52 -4.45 6.67
C TYR A 99 -10.80 -4.86 8.11
N ASN A 100 -11.96 -5.50 8.34
CA ASN A 100 -12.36 -5.94 9.68
C ASN A 100 -11.34 -6.93 10.28
N TYR A 101 -10.81 -7.83 9.46
CA TYR A 101 -9.77 -8.74 9.93
C TYR A 101 -8.53 -7.97 10.41
N VAL A 102 -8.03 -7.04 9.62
CA VAL A 102 -6.81 -6.29 9.95
C VAL A 102 -7.01 -5.45 11.21
N ILE A 103 -8.08 -4.67 11.32
CA ILE A 103 -8.30 -3.80 12.50
C ILE A 103 -8.53 -4.58 13.81
N ASN A 104 -9.07 -5.80 13.72
CA ASN A 104 -9.36 -6.62 14.90
C ASN A 104 -8.22 -7.57 15.28
N ASN A 105 -7.25 -7.82 14.40
CA ASN A 105 -6.22 -8.81 14.63
C ASN A 105 -4.79 -8.26 14.62
N ILE A 106 -4.56 -7.07 14.07
CA ILE A 106 -3.24 -6.44 14.05
C ILE A 106 -3.22 -5.30 15.07
N THR A 107 -2.20 -5.28 15.91
CA THR A 107 -1.98 -4.23 16.93
C THR A 107 -0.93 -3.24 16.45
N TYR A 108 -1.14 -1.96 16.69
CA TYR A 108 -0.18 -0.94 16.28
C TYR A 108 1.10 -0.97 17.11
N ASP A 109 2.26 -1.06 16.45
CA ASP A 109 3.57 -1.11 17.06
C ASP A 109 4.17 0.29 17.23
N THR A 110 3.89 0.92 18.34
CA THR A 110 4.39 2.26 18.66
C THR A 110 5.91 2.31 18.81
N ALA A 111 6.54 1.24 19.29
CA ALA A 111 8.00 1.15 19.45
C ALA A 111 8.69 1.10 18.09
N LYS A 112 8.17 0.25 17.18
CA LYS A 112 8.64 0.20 15.79
C LYS A 112 8.42 1.52 15.08
N ALA A 113 7.24 2.14 15.23
CA ALA A 113 6.94 3.43 14.61
C ALA A 113 7.92 4.54 15.01
N ALA A 114 8.39 4.52 16.26
CA ALA A 114 9.36 5.49 16.78
C ALA A 114 10.81 5.22 16.34
N SER A 115 11.13 4.01 15.89
CA SER A 115 12.52 3.57 15.65
C SER A 115 12.80 3.10 14.21
N VAL A 116 11.76 2.90 13.40
CA VAL A 116 11.91 2.42 12.01
C VAL A 116 12.81 3.34 11.20
N GLN A 117 13.73 2.73 10.46
CA GLN A 117 14.70 3.45 9.65
C GLN A 117 14.22 3.58 8.20
N SER A 118 14.79 4.55 7.47
CA SER A 118 14.62 4.66 6.02
C SER A 118 15.05 3.35 5.33
N GLY A 119 14.35 2.99 4.26
CA GLY A 119 14.59 1.72 3.55
C GLY A 119 13.86 0.51 4.15
N TYR A 120 13.06 0.70 5.20
CA TYR A 120 12.23 -0.37 5.73
C TYR A 120 11.23 -0.87 4.67
N LEU A 121 11.15 -2.18 4.51
CA LEU A 121 10.19 -2.86 3.63
C LEU A 121 9.29 -3.77 4.46
N PRO A 122 7.95 -3.66 4.32
CA PRO A 122 7.01 -4.54 4.98
C PRO A 122 7.17 -6.00 4.56
N ASN A 123 7.09 -6.91 5.51
CA ASN A 123 6.95 -8.35 5.23
C ASN A 123 5.54 -8.76 5.66
N VAL A 124 4.65 -8.92 4.68
CA VAL A 124 3.21 -9.14 4.91
C VAL A 124 2.91 -10.43 5.68
N ASP A 125 3.68 -11.49 5.43
CA ASP A 125 3.52 -12.77 6.15
C ASP A 125 4.00 -12.67 7.60
N GLN A 126 5.08 -11.91 7.84
CA GLN A 126 5.56 -11.66 9.20
C GLN A 126 4.57 -10.80 10.00
N VAL A 127 4.01 -9.75 9.38
CA VAL A 127 2.97 -8.90 10.00
C VAL A 127 1.77 -9.75 10.38
N LEU A 128 1.30 -10.61 9.47
CA LEU A 128 0.19 -11.52 9.72
C LEU A 128 0.48 -12.50 10.87
N ALA A 129 1.68 -13.06 10.93
CA ALA A 129 2.09 -14.02 11.95
C ALA A 129 2.27 -13.37 13.33
N GLN A 130 2.90 -12.19 13.39
CA GLN A 130 3.18 -11.47 14.62
C GLN A 130 1.97 -10.68 15.15
N LYS A 131 1.01 -10.41 14.26
CA LYS A 131 -0.18 -9.59 14.56
C LYS A 131 0.15 -8.19 15.09
N THR A 132 1.23 -7.62 14.60
CA THR A 132 1.69 -6.27 14.97
C THR A 132 2.38 -5.58 13.80
N GLY A 133 2.26 -4.26 13.73
CA GLY A 133 2.88 -3.47 12.67
C GLY A 133 2.60 -1.97 12.78
N ILE A 134 3.26 -1.21 11.92
CA ILE A 134 3.03 0.23 11.74
C ILE A 134 2.09 0.49 10.56
N CYS A 135 1.71 1.74 10.31
CA CYS A 135 0.80 2.11 9.21
C CYS A 135 1.22 1.50 7.85
N PHE A 136 2.50 1.47 7.57
CA PHE A 136 3.03 0.88 6.35
C PHE A 136 2.80 -0.65 6.28
N ASP A 137 2.95 -1.34 7.40
CA ASP A 137 2.66 -2.79 7.50
C ASP A 137 1.18 -3.09 7.29
N TYR A 138 0.29 -2.28 7.89
CA TYR A 138 -1.16 -2.39 7.71
C TYR A 138 -1.55 -2.22 6.25
N ALA A 139 -1.06 -1.14 5.63
CA ALA A 139 -1.35 -0.84 4.23
C ALA A 139 -0.82 -1.94 3.30
N ALA A 140 0.42 -2.42 3.51
CA ALA A 140 1.01 -3.47 2.69
C ALA A 140 0.27 -4.81 2.83
N LEU A 141 -0.10 -5.20 4.06
CA LEU A 141 -0.85 -6.43 4.32
C LEU A 141 -2.23 -6.41 3.64
N MET A 142 -2.98 -5.33 3.82
CA MET A 142 -4.29 -5.16 3.17
C MET A 142 -4.15 -5.18 1.65
N THR A 143 -3.18 -4.43 1.11
CA THR A 143 -2.94 -4.39 -0.33
C THR A 143 -2.60 -5.78 -0.89
N ALA A 144 -1.76 -6.56 -0.21
CA ALA A 144 -1.41 -7.91 -0.64
C ALA A 144 -2.65 -8.84 -0.63
N MET A 145 -3.46 -8.79 0.43
CA MET A 145 -4.68 -9.57 0.53
C MET A 145 -5.68 -9.23 -0.59
N LEU A 146 -5.88 -7.93 -0.87
CA LEU A 146 -6.86 -7.48 -1.87
C LEU A 146 -6.38 -7.74 -3.30
N ARG A 147 -5.11 -7.43 -3.62
CA ARG A 147 -4.54 -7.71 -4.95
C ARG A 147 -4.59 -9.20 -5.30
N SER A 148 -4.35 -10.06 -4.31
CA SER A 148 -4.45 -11.51 -4.51
C SER A 148 -5.85 -12.03 -4.78
N GLN A 149 -6.87 -11.18 -4.62
CA GLN A 149 -8.29 -11.43 -4.94
C GLN A 149 -8.75 -10.60 -6.14
N ASP A 150 -7.82 -10.22 -7.02
CA ASP A 150 -8.07 -9.44 -8.23
C ASP A 150 -8.77 -8.08 -7.98
N ILE A 151 -8.60 -7.50 -6.80
CA ILE A 151 -9.10 -6.16 -6.47
C ILE A 151 -7.95 -5.16 -6.63
N PRO A 152 -8.00 -4.27 -7.64
CA PRO A 152 -6.95 -3.27 -7.84
C PRO A 152 -6.84 -2.38 -6.60
N THR A 153 -5.64 -2.37 -5.99
CA THR A 153 -5.40 -1.69 -4.71
C THR A 153 -4.10 -0.92 -4.76
N LYS A 154 -4.17 0.36 -4.44
CA LYS A 154 -3.01 1.25 -4.29
C LYS A 154 -2.56 1.26 -2.84
N LEU A 155 -1.29 0.99 -2.59
CA LEU A 155 -0.63 1.40 -1.37
C LEU A 155 -0.20 2.86 -1.56
N VAL A 156 -0.70 3.75 -0.71
CA VAL A 156 -0.40 5.18 -0.80
C VAL A 156 0.45 5.61 0.39
N ILE A 157 1.47 6.41 0.12
CA ILE A 157 2.33 7.01 1.13
C ILE A 157 2.24 8.53 0.98
N GLY A 158 2.10 9.23 2.10
CA GLY A 158 1.98 10.68 2.11
C GLY A 158 1.89 11.24 3.51
N TYR A 159 1.03 12.20 3.70
CA TYR A 159 0.83 12.86 5.00
C TYR A 159 -0.64 12.81 5.40
N SER A 160 -0.89 12.55 6.68
CA SER A 160 -2.20 12.69 7.31
C SER A 160 -2.07 13.65 8.49
N GLY A 161 -2.72 14.81 8.42
CA GLY A 161 -2.59 15.86 9.44
C GLY A 161 -1.15 16.31 9.72
N GLY A 162 -0.27 16.25 8.70
CA GLY A 162 1.16 16.59 8.82
C GLY A 162 2.06 15.43 9.26
N LEU A 163 1.52 14.29 9.66
CA LEU A 163 2.29 13.07 9.98
C LEU A 163 2.51 12.23 8.73
N TYR A 164 3.74 11.73 8.55
CA TYR A 164 4.06 10.79 7.47
C TYR A 164 3.31 9.48 7.69
N HIS A 165 2.55 9.04 6.70
CA HIS A 165 1.56 8.00 6.87
C HIS A 165 1.42 7.14 5.62
N ALA A 166 0.88 5.92 5.78
CA ALA A 166 0.54 5.02 4.69
C ALA A 166 -0.90 4.53 4.84
N TRP A 167 -1.60 4.46 3.71
CA TRP A 167 -2.99 3.98 3.62
C TRP A 167 -3.25 3.26 2.31
N VAL A 168 -4.48 2.83 2.07
CA VAL A 168 -4.90 2.13 0.86
C VAL A 168 -6.03 2.85 0.15
N ASN A 169 -5.99 2.80 -1.19
CA ASN A 169 -7.11 3.13 -2.05
C ASN A 169 -7.48 1.88 -2.84
N VAL A 170 -8.76 1.61 -2.99
CA VAL A 170 -9.27 0.43 -3.70
C VAL A 170 -10.11 0.81 -4.90
N TYR A 171 -10.09 -0.02 -5.94
CA TYR A 171 -10.96 0.14 -7.09
C TYR A 171 -12.11 -0.86 -7.00
N ILE A 172 -13.33 -0.37 -7.17
CA ILE A 172 -14.54 -1.21 -7.23
C ILE A 172 -15.22 -0.95 -8.56
N ASP A 173 -15.55 -2.02 -9.25
CA ASP A 173 -16.28 -1.96 -10.53
C ASP A 173 -17.57 -1.16 -10.38
N ASN A 174 -17.86 -0.33 -11.38
CA ASN A 174 -19.01 0.59 -11.43
C ASN A 174 -19.01 1.73 -10.41
N ILE A 175 -18.00 1.79 -9.50
CA ILE A 175 -17.83 2.89 -8.53
C ILE A 175 -16.59 3.70 -8.90
N GLY A 176 -15.49 3.01 -9.27
CA GLY A 176 -14.19 3.62 -9.53
C GLY A 176 -13.23 3.52 -8.35
N TRP A 177 -12.19 4.36 -8.36
CA TRP A 177 -11.24 4.46 -7.24
C TRP A 177 -11.90 5.07 -6.02
N ILE A 178 -11.80 4.37 -4.91
CA ILE A 178 -12.23 4.82 -3.59
C ILE A 178 -10.96 5.25 -2.85
N ASP A 179 -10.79 6.56 -2.72
CA ASP A 179 -9.63 7.17 -2.09
C ASP A 179 -9.78 7.22 -0.57
N ASN A 180 -8.64 7.09 0.13
CA ASN A 180 -8.55 7.20 1.60
C ASN A 180 -9.34 6.13 2.36
N PHE A 181 -9.37 4.96 1.86
CA PHE A 181 -10.07 3.76 2.33
C PHE A 181 -11.40 4.01 3.07
N ILE A 182 -12.47 3.47 2.54
CA ILE A 182 -13.85 3.70 3.01
C ILE A 182 -14.42 2.42 3.61
N TYR A 183 -15.02 2.54 4.79
CA TYR A 183 -15.85 1.52 5.38
C TYR A 183 -17.30 1.68 4.90
N PHE A 184 -17.93 0.58 4.49
CA PHE A 184 -19.35 0.53 4.13
C PHE A 184 -20.13 -0.17 5.25
N ASP A 185 -21.05 0.55 5.89
CA ASP A 185 -21.85 0.03 7.00
C ASP A 185 -23.12 -0.72 6.57
N GLY A 186 -23.29 -0.95 5.27
CA GLY A 186 -24.49 -1.49 4.65
C GLY A 186 -25.43 -0.44 4.05
N HIS A 187 -25.23 0.84 4.37
CA HIS A 187 -26.03 1.96 3.90
C HIS A 187 -25.20 3.17 3.47
N ASN A 188 -24.10 3.45 4.18
CA ASN A 188 -23.28 4.63 3.95
C ASN A 188 -21.79 4.26 3.86
N TRP A 189 -21.06 5.03 3.08
CA TRP A 189 -19.61 5.02 3.04
C TRP A 189 -19.07 5.99 4.08
N SER A 190 -18.15 5.54 4.89
CA SER A 190 -17.39 6.41 5.81
C SER A 190 -15.90 6.16 5.64
N LEU A 191 -15.13 7.25 5.67
CA LEU A 191 -13.68 7.19 5.66
C LEU A 191 -13.17 6.50 6.92
N MET A 192 -12.36 5.46 6.75
CA MET A 192 -11.83 4.66 7.84
C MET A 192 -10.42 4.21 7.53
N ASP A 193 -9.45 4.90 8.12
CA ASP A 193 -8.06 4.48 8.06
C ASP A 193 -7.86 3.28 9.01
N PRO A 194 -7.40 2.12 8.54
CA PRO A 194 -7.28 0.92 9.38
C PRO A 194 -6.29 1.09 10.52
N THR A 195 -5.25 1.90 10.35
CA THR A 195 -4.28 2.19 11.41
C THR A 195 -4.94 2.94 12.56
N PHE A 196 -5.69 3.99 12.27
CA PHE A 196 -6.41 4.75 13.29
C PHE A 196 -7.56 3.95 13.89
N ALA A 197 -8.28 3.16 13.09
CA ALA A 197 -9.35 2.30 13.57
C ALA A 197 -8.84 1.23 14.56
N SER A 198 -7.68 0.63 14.30
CA SER A 198 -7.09 -0.38 15.19
C SER A 198 -6.55 0.23 16.49
N SER A 199 -5.96 1.42 16.45
CA SER A 199 -5.31 2.05 17.60
C SER A 199 -6.27 2.75 18.56
N GLY A 200 -7.41 3.24 18.10
CA GLY A 200 -8.35 4.03 18.89
C GLY A 200 -9.78 3.51 18.89
N GLY A 201 -10.01 2.32 18.33
CA GLY A 201 -11.35 1.84 18.06
C GLY A 201 -12.08 2.75 17.07
N GLN A 202 -13.36 2.49 16.84
CA GLN A 202 -14.19 3.32 15.99
C GLN A 202 -14.77 4.52 16.76
N SER A 203 -13.94 5.21 17.58
CA SER A 203 -14.41 6.33 18.37
C SER A 203 -14.80 7.53 17.49
N GLU A 204 -15.76 8.31 17.96
CA GLU A 204 -16.20 9.52 17.24
C GLU A 204 -15.06 10.52 17.03
N SER A 205 -14.10 10.60 17.96
CA SER A 205 -12.92 11.47 17.81
C SER A 205 -12.02 11.02 16.64
N ILE A 206 -11.88 9.72 16.42
CA ILE A 206 -11.11 9.17 15.27
C ILE A 206 -11.86 9.43 13.98
N LYS A 207 -13.16 9.18 13.93
CA LYS A 207 -13.99 9.50 12.77
C LYS A 207 -13.94 10.98 12.41
N GLN A 208 -13.96 11.88 13.42
CA GLN A 208 -13.81 13.31 13.22
C GLN A 208 -12.41 13.70 12.71
N TYR A 209 -11.35 13.02 13.19
CA TYR A 209 -9.98 13.25 12.71
C TYR A 209 -9.81 12.84 11.24
N ILE A 210 -10.29 11.66 10.86
CA ILE A 210 -10.28 11.18 9.47
C ILE A 210 -11.15 12.10 8.60
N GLY A 211 -12.34 12.49 9.11
CA GLY A 211 -13.24 13.46 8.50
C GLY A 211 -13.66 13.08 7.08
N ASN A 212 -13.48 14.01 6.15
CA ASN A 212 -13.77 13.84 4.72
C ASN A 212 -12.51 13.53 3.87
N GLY A 213 -11.39 13.15 4.51
CA GLY A 213 -10.13 12.87 3.83
C GLY A 213 -9.30 14.11 3.45
N SER A 214 -9.76 15.31 3.76
CA SER A 214 -9.01 16.55 3.44
C SER A 214 -7.67 16.67 4.16
N ASN A 215 -7.47 15.90 5.22
CA ASN A 215 -6.21 15.82 5.96
C ASN A 215 -5.15 14.95 5.28
N TYR A 216 -5.54 14.19 4.25
CA TYR A 216 -4.66 13.25 3.54
C TYR A 216 -4.08 13.89 2.29
N GLN A 217 -2.77 13.86 2.18
CA GLN A 217 -2.00 14.37 1.05
C GLN A 217 -1.12 13.26 0.51
N ALA A 218 -1.56 12.61 -0.58
CA ALA A 218 -0.78 11.55 -1.24
C ALA A 218 0.51 12.13 -1.83
N LYS A 219 1.61 11.40 -1.66
CA LYS A 219 2.91 11.72 -2.22
C LYS A 219 3.39 10.64 -3.19
N TYR A 220 3.22 9.39 -2.83
CA TYR A 220 3.60 8.23 -3.63
C TYR A 220 2.47 7.22 -3.67
N THR A 221 2.35 6.54 -4.80
CA THR A 221 1.36 5.47 -5.04
C THR A 221 2.07 4.25 -5.61
N TYR A 222 1.89 3.11 -4.96
CA TYR A 222 2.52 1.86 -5.32
C TYR A 222 1.51 0.76 -5.60
#